data_6e2f212d10a30a87d1685ebaf56f48ac
#
_entry.id   6e2f212d10a30a87d1685ebaf56f48ac
#
_cell.length_a   1.000
_cell.length_b   1.000
_cell.length_c   1.000
_cell.angle_alpha   90.00
_cell.angle_beta   90.00
_cell.angle_gamma   90.00
#
_symmetry.space_group_name_H-M   'P 1'
#
loop_
_entity.id
_entity.type
_entity.pdbx_description
1 polymer ?
#
loop_
_entity_poly.entity_id
_entity_poly.type
_entity_poly.pdbx_seq_one_letter_code
_entity_poly.pdbx_strand_id
1 'polypeptide(L)'
;KELSENGYDVRACIRDASSWRGKDATSYLETLRNVEIIDGCDLFVKGSFDSAFQGAQCVFHMAAVLGNSADGKSQPLGAGDIATDVYEGGLSGTQNVIDAINASESVKRLIYTSSMAAVSGPKAANLPSGYEWTEEDWASDDVDDETWDKPQNAYAKSKVDTERLINEAAGASGGKWDAITMNPAMICGPILFKAQVGQWIEQIGRVGAGQEPNWPSKYDMYYNIIDVRDLVDAHRLAAESSIEHSKTLGG
;
A
#
# COMPACT_ATOMS: atom_id res chain seq x y z
N LYS A 1 5.30 13.77 5.70
CA LYS A 1 5.60 15.15 5.25
C LYS A 1 4.29 15.89 4.98
N GLU A 2 3.49 15.46 4.01
CA GLU A 2 2.22 16.11 3.63
C GLU A 2 1.33 16.43 4.84
N LEU A 3 1.02 15.46 5.68
CA LEU A 3 0.20 15.67 6.88
C LEU A 3 0.85 16.65 7.87
N SER A 4 2.15 16.51 8.12
CA SER A 4 2.91 17.38 9.02
C SER A 4 2.89 18.85 8.55
N GLU A 5 3.07 19.09 7.25
CA GLU A 5 3.03 20.43 6.64
C GLU A 5 1.62 21.04 6.66
N ASN A 6 0.57 20.21 6.67
CA ASN A 6 -0.82 20.62 6.82
C ASN A 6 -1.29 20.67 8.29
N GLY A 7 -0.38 20.58 9.27
CA GLY A 7 -0.65 20.84 10.68
C GLY A 7 -1.24 19.65 11.46
N TYR A 8 -1.19 18.44 10.92
CA TYR A 8 -1.61 17.24 11.63
C TYR A 8 -0.52 16.73 12.57
N ASP A 9 -0.94 16.19 13.72
CA ASP A 9 -0.08 15.38 14.57
C ASP A 9 0.01 13.97 13.99
N VAL A 10 1.23 13.52 13.68
CA VAL A 10 1.47 12.27 12.96
C VAL A 10 2.25 11.30 13.82
N ARG A 11 1.78 10.08 13.93
CA ARG A 11 2.55 8.95 14.46
C ARG A 11 3.07 8.11 13.31
N ALA A 12 4.39 8.10 13.14
CA ALA A 12 5.08 7.34 12.11
C ALA A 12 5.48 5.97 12.68
N CYS A 13 4.72 4.94 12.33
CA CYS A 13 4.96 3.56 12.74
C CYS A 13 6.15 2.98 11.96
N ILE A 14 7.19 2.55 12.66
CA ILE A 14 8.40 1.94 12.10
C ILE A 14 8.58 0.55 12.69
N ARG A 15 8.90 -0.43 11.84
CA ARG A 15 9.10 -1.82 12.29
C ARG A 15 10.34 -1.99 13.16
N ASP A 16 11.46 -1.40 12.75
CA ASP A 16 12.75 -1.47 13.43
C ASP A 16 13.56 -0.21 13.13
N ALA A 17 13.51 0.75 14.06
CA ALA A 17 14.26 2.00 13.97
C ALA A 17 15.78 1.81 14.08
N SER A 18 16.25 0.66 14.57
CA SER A 18 17.68 0.36 14.70
C SER A 18 18.32 -0.13 13.40
N SER A 19 17.51 -0.65 12.46
CA SER A 19 17.97 -1.08 11.15
C SER A 19 18.48 0.10 10.31
N TRP A 20 19.27 -0.18 9.25
CA TRP A 20 19.76 0.89 8.38
C TRP A 20 18.63 1.67 7.69
N ARG A 21 17.56 0.99 7.31
CA ARG A 21 16.37 1.62 6.70
C ARG A 21 15.60 2.44 7.74
N GLY A 22 15.45 1.91 8.95
CA GLY A 22 14.82 2.61 10.05
C GLY A 22 15.59 3.87 10.42
N LYS A 23 16.91 3.80 10.58
CA LYS A 23 17.77 4.97 10.88
C LYS A 23 17.69 6.05 9.81
N ASP A 24 17.68 5.66 8.54
CA ASP A 24 17.56 6.60 7.43
C ASP A 24 16.18 7.29 7.42
N ALA A 25 15.11 6.53 7.66
CA ALA A 25 13.76 7.06 7.77
C ALA A 25 13.59 7.96 9.00
N THR A 26 14.03 7.53 10.19
CA THR A 26 13.92 8.31 11.43
C THR A 26 14.68 9.62 11.34
N SER A 27 15.89 9.60 10.79
CA SER A 27 16.70 10.81 10.60
C SER A 27 15.97 11.88 9.76
N TYR A 28 15.18 11.46 8.77
CA TYR A 28 14.35 12.39 8.00
C TYR A 28 13.11 12.80 8.77
N LEU A 29 12.40 11.86 9.40
CA LEU A 29 11.14 12.12 10.11
C LEU A 29 11.33 13.07 11.29
N GLU A 30 12.46 13.00 11.99
CA GLU A 30 12.83 13.90 13.09
C GLU A 30 12.99 15.37 12.63
N THR A 31 13.17 15.63 11.35
CA THR A 31 13.22 16.99 10.80
C THR A 31 11.82 17.60 10.60
N LEU A 32 10.78 16.78 10.66
CA LEU A 32 9.40 17.21 10.43
C LEU A 32 8.75 17.70 11.73
N ARG A 33 7.83 18.65 11.61
CA ARG A 33 7.05 19.12 12.76
C ARG A 33 5.94 18.12 13.08
N ASN A 34 5.56 18.03 14.33
CA ASN A 34 4.41 17.24 14.79
C ASN A 34 4.46 15.77 14.34
N VAL A 35 5.66 15.18 14.26
CA VAL A 35 5.84 13.76 13.95
C VAL A 35 6.44 13.06 15.15
N GLU A 36 5.71 12.09 15.68
CA GLU A 36 6.16 11.15 16.70
C GLU A 36 6.53 9.82 16.03
N ILE A 37 7.69 9.27 16.35
CA ILE A 37 8.13 7.98 15.82
C ILE A 37 7.75 6.88 16.82
N ILE A 38 6.99 5.88 16.33
CA ILE A 38 6.62 4.71 17.11
C ILE A 38 7.39 3.51 16.54
N ASP A 39 8.36 3.02 17.30
CA ASP A 39 9.17 1.85 16.93
C ASP A 39 8.49 0.53 17.33
N GLY A 40 8.85 -0.55 16.66
CA GLY A 40 8.34 -1.89 16.93
C GLY A 40 6.96 -2.19 16.33
N CYS A 41 6.48 -1.37 15.38
CA CYS A 41 5.24 -1.61 14.66
C CYS A 41 5.47 -2.61 13.53
N ASP A 42 5.28 -3.90 13.80
CA ASP A 42 5.50 -4.98 12.85
C ASP A 42 4.18 -5.62 12.42
N LEU A 43 3.94 -5.71 11.10
CA LEU A 43 2.75 -6.34 10.53
C LEU A 43 2.57 -7.80 10.97
N PHE A 44 3.67 -8.51 11.25
CA PHE A 44 3.63 -9.92 11.66
C PHE A 44 3.45 -10.12 13.18
N VAL A 45 3.45 -9.03 13.96
CA VAL A 45 3.33 -9.10 15.43
C VAL A 45 1.98 -8.54 15.88
N LYS A 46 1.12 -9.45 16.34
CA LYS A 46 -0.19 -9.06 16.89
C LYS A 46 -0.03 -8.08 18.07
N GLY A 47 -0.84 -7.00 18.03
CA GLY A 47 -0.84 -5.97 19.06
C GLY A 47 0.29 -4.95 18.94
N SER A 48 1.20 -5.07 17.97
CA SER A 48 2.31 -4.12 17.77
C SER A 48 1.84 -2.70 17.43
N PHE A 49 0.62 -2.54 16.94
CA PHE A 49 0.02 -1.25 16.61
C PHE A 49 -0.88 -0.66 17.68
N ASP A 50 -1.21 -1.43 18.74
CA ASP A 50 -2.23 -1.05 19.73
C ASP A 50 -1.94 0.31 20.36
N SER A 51 -0.71 0.53 20.82
CA SER A 51 -0.31 1.80 21.43
C SER A 51 -0.28 2.96 20.44
N ALA A 52 0.12 2.70 19.19
CA ALA A 52 0.20 3.71 18.16
C ALA A 52 -1.18 4.25 17.76
N PHE A 53 -2.23 3.42 17.86
CA PHE A 53 -3.57 3.78 17.41
C PHE A 53 -4.43 4.39 18.52
N GLN A 54 -4.03 4.31 19.79
CA GLN A 54 -4.75 4.98 20.88
C GLN A 54 -4.73 6.50 20.70
N GLY A 55 -5.92 7.11 20.60
CA GLY A 55 -6.09 8.55 20.36
C GLY A 55 -5.90 8.99 18.89
N ALA A 56 -5.48 8.10 17.98
CA ALA A 56 -5.45 8.39 16.56
C ALA A 56 -6.87 8.42 15.98
N GLN A 57 -7.16 9.34 15.08
CA GLN A 57 -8.46 9.45 14.41
C GLN A 57 -8.48 8.79 13.04
N CYS A 58 -7.35 8.80 12.34
CA CYS A 58 -7.19 8.20 11.02
C CYS A 58 -5.92 7.35 10.98
N VAL A 59 -6.00 6.19 10.34
CA VAL A 59 -4.88 5.30 10.09
C VAL A 59 -4.61 5.24 8.60
N PHE A 60 -3.35 5.47 8.21
CA PHE A 60 -2.88 5.27 6.84
C PHE A 60 -2.10 3.96 6.78
N HIS A 61 -2.70 2.92 6.21
CA HIS A 61 -2.06 1.62 6.01
C HIS A 61 -1.41 1.55 4.64
N MET A 62 -0.14 1.93 4.57
CA MET A 62 0.67 1.94 3.34
C MET A 62 1.69 0.79 3.31
N ALA A 63 1.91 0.14 4.43
CA ALA A 63 2.87 -0.95 4.53
C ALA A 63 2.40 -2.18 3.75
N ALA A 64 3.29 -2.79 2.99
CA ALA A 64 3.03 -4.01 2.24
C ALA A 64 4.22 -4.95 2.30
N VAL A 65 3.96 -6.24 2.23
CA VAL A 65 5.00 -7.25 2.05
C VAL A 65 5.26 -7.41 0.56
N LEU A 66 6.47 -7.10 0.12
CA LEU A 66 6.86 -7.08 -1.30
C LEU A 66 7.85 -8.20 -1.69
N GLY A 67 7.96 -9.26 -0.89
CA GLY A 67 8.81 -10.40 -1.19
C GLY A 67 10.30 -10.08 -1.24
N ASN A 68 10.77 -9.16 -0.42
CA ASN A 68 12.21 -8.88 -0.31
C ASN A 68 12.89 -9.98 0.50
N SER A 69 13.97 -10.54 -0.05
CA SER A 69 14.84 -11.45 0.71
C SER A 69 15.40 -10.78 1.96
N ALA A 70 15.78 -11.58 2.96
CA ALA A 70 16.37 -11.10 4.21
C ALA A 70 17.66 -10.25 4.01
N ASP A 71 18.31 -10.37 2.85
CA ASP A 71 19.48 -9.59 2.47
C ASP A 71 19.16 -8.22 1.82
N GLY A 72 17.86 -7.88 1.75
CA GLY A 72 17.38 -6.61 1.18
C GLY A 72 17.43 -6.52 -0.34
N LYS A 73 17.75 -7.61 -1.03
CA LYS A 73 17.66 -7.67 -2.50
C LYS A 73 16.22 -8.00 -2.88
N SER A 74 15.66 -7.22 -3.79
CA SER A 74 14.35 -7.53 -4.34
C SER A 74 14.43 -8.83 -5.14
N GLN A 75 13.56 -9.78 -4.78
CA GLN A 75 13.34 -10.99 -5.56
C GLN A 75 12.18 -10.75 -6.54
N PRO A 76 12.18 -11.41 -7.70
CA PRO A 76 11.03 -11.35 -8.59
C PRO A 76 9.76 -11.81 -7.88
N LEU A 77 8.70 -11.03 -7.96
CA LEU A 77 7.38 -11.46 -7.50
C LEU A 77 7.01 -12.76 -8.21
N GLY A 78 6.63 -13.78 -7.45
CA GLY A 78 6.22 -15.07 -8.01
C GLY A 78 7.28 -16.19 -7.95
N ALA A 79 8.33 -16.04 -7.16
CA ALA A 79 9.31 -17.10 -6.91
C ALA A 79 8.93 -17.90 -5.64
N GLY A 80 8.25 -19.05 -5.79
CA GLY A 80 8.07 -20.06 -4.74
C GLY A 80 7.55 -19.53 -3.39
N ASP A 81 8.29 -19.79 -2.33
CA ASP A 81 7.95 -19.39 -0.94
C ASP A 81 7.72 -17.89 -0.77
N ILE A 82 8.33 -17.05 -1.61
CA ILE A 82 8.14 -15.59 -1.59
C ILE A 82 6.71 -15.21 -1.99
N ALA A 83 6.09 -15.94 -2.91
CA ALA A 83 4.70 -15.68 -3.30
C ALA A 83 3.74 -15.94 -2.13
N THR A 84 3.98 -17.00 -1.37
CA THR A 84 3.22 -17.31 -0.16
C THR A 84 3.44 -16.24 0.91
N ASP A 85 4.68 -15.83 1.15
CA ASP A 85 5.01 -14.78 2.12
C ASP A 85 4.34 -13.43 1.76
N VAL A 86 4.30 -13.07 0.48
CA VAL A 86 3.63 -11.85 0.00
C VAL A 86 2.13 -11.91 0.24
N TYR A 87 1.52 -13.02 -0.09
CA TYR A 87 0.07 -13.21 0.04
C TYR A 87 -0.36 -13.26 1.51
N GLU A 88 0.17 -14.23 2.26
CA GLU A 88 -0.21 -14.44 3.66
C GLU A 88 0.22 -13.27 4.55
N GLY A 89 1.41 -12.71 4.31
CA GLY A 89 1.89 -11.56 5.03
C GLY A 89 1.05 -10.30 4.80
N GLY A 90 0.53 -10.11 3.59
CA GLY A 90 -0.41 -9.04 3.29
C GLY A 90 -1.70 -9.16 4.09
N LEU A 91 -2.33 -10.34 4.05
CA LEU A 91 -3.57 -10.60 4.77
C LEU A 91 -3.40 -10.55 6.29
N SER A 92 -2.47 -11.36 6.83
CA SER A 92 -2.27 -11.43 8.29
C SER A 92 -1.79 -10.11 8.87
N GLY A 93 -0.94 -9.38 8.14
CA GLY A 93 -0.50 -8.04 8.52
C GLY A 93 -1.64 -7.04 8.58
N THR A 94 -2.51 -7.05 7.57
CA THR A 94 -3.69 -6.19 7.54
C THR A 94 -4.70 -6.58 8.63
N GLN A 95 -4.86 -7.87 8.92
CA GLN A 95 -5.70 -8.29 10.04
C GLN A 95 -5.19 -7.74 11.38
N ASN A 96 -3.87 -7.70 11.60
CA ASN A 96 -3.30 -7.10 12.81
C ASN A 96 -3.58 -5.58 12.89
N VAL A 97 -3.57 -4.89 11.75
CA VAL A 97 -3.97 -3.46 11.68
C VAL A 97 -5.46 -3.29 12.00
N ILE A 98 -6.34 -4.12 11.43
CA ILE A 98 -7.79 -4.11 11.70
C ILE A 98 -8.08 -4.42 13.17
N ASP A 99 -7.40 -5.41 13.75
CA ASP A 99 -7.55 -5.76 15.17
C ASP A 99 -7.20 -4.56 16.07
N ALA A 100 -6.12 -3.84 15.77
CA ALA A 100 -5.72 -2.66 16.51
C ALA A 100 -6.68 -1.47 16.32
N ILE A 101 -7.25 -1.29 15.12
CA ILE A 101 -8.33 -0.30 14.85
C ILE A 101 -9.56 -0.64 15.70
N ASN A 102 -9.99 -1.89 15.70
CA ASN A 102 -11.15 -2.35 16.45
C ASN A 102 -10.95 -2.22 17.97
N ALA A 103 -9.72 -2.34 18.46
CA ALA A 103 -9.35 -2.15 19.86
C ALA A 103 -9.25 -0.66 20.24
N SER A 104 -9.15 0.25 19.26
CA SER A 104 -9.13 1.69 19.48
C SER A 104 -10.55 2.27 19.44
N GLU A 105 -10.88 3.12 20.43
CA GLU A 105 -12.16 3.85 20.42
C GLU A 105 -12.10 5.14 19.60
N SER A 106 -10.90 5.58 19.24
CA SER A 106 -10.66 6.90 18.62
C SER A 106 -10.57 6.84 17.10
N VAL A 107 -10.13 5.72 16.51
CA VAL A 107 -9.98 5.59 15.06
C VAL A 107 -11.37 5.61 14.40
N LYS A 108 -11.52 6.49 13.39
CA LYS A 108 -12.77 6.68 12.64
C LYS A 108 -12.61 6.35 11.17
N ARG A 109 -11.37 6.32 10.67
CA ARG A 109 -11.09 6.05 9.25
C ARG A 109 -9.79 5.30 9.04
N LEU A 110 -9.82 4.35 8.11
CA LEU A 110 -8.66 3.69 7.54
C LEU A 110 -8.48 4.14 6.08
N ILE A 111 -7.32 4.69 5.74
CA ILE A 111 -6.91 4.91 4.36
C ILE A 111 -5.94 3.79 3.98
N TYR A 112 -6.33 2.94 3.04
CA TYR A 112 -5.50 1.83 2.59
C TYR A 112 -4.87 2.13 1.25
N THR A 113 -3.56 1.99 1.15
CA THR A 113 -2.84 2.03 -0.13
C THR A 113 -2.76 0.63 -0.72
N SER A 114 -3.68 0.34 -1.60
CA SER A 114 -3.69 -0.89 -2.39
C SER A 114 -2.79 -0.77 -3.63
N SER A 115 -3.28 -1.15 -4.78
CA SER A 115 -2.56 -1.06 -6.06
C SER A 115 -3.54 -1.20 -7.22
N MET A 116 -3.22 -0.61 -8.37
CA MET A 116 -3.90 -0.94 -9.62
C MET A 116 -3.92 -2.45 -9.92
N ALA A 117 -3.01 -3.22 -9.33
CA ALA A 117 -2.98 -4.68 -9.47
C ALA A 117 -4.21 -5.37 -8.85
N ALA A 118 -4.94 -4.73 -7.94
CA ALA A 118 -6.20 -5.23 -7.42
C ALA A 118 -7.36 -5.06 -8.42
N VAL A 119 -7.22 -4.13 -9.36
CA VAL A 119 -8.23 -3.78 -10.36
C VAL A 119 -7.94 -4.49 -11.69
N SER A 120 -6.70 -4.38 -12.19
CA SER A 120 -6.38 -4.70 -13.58
C SER A 120 -5.63 -6.02 -13.80
N GLY A 121 -5.28 -6.78 -12.78
CA GLY A 121 -4.49 -8.02 -12.79
C GLY A 121 -4.50 -8.87 -14.09
N PRO A 122 -4.59 -10.19 -14.01
CA PRO A 122 -4.56 -11.09 -15.19
C PRO A 122 -5.69 -10.83 -16.20
N LYS A 123 -6.83 -10.30 -15.74
CA LYS A 123 -8.00 -9.94 -16.56
C LYS A 123 -7.64 -8.97 -17.71
N ALA A 124 -6.66 -8.10 -17.51
CA ALA A 124 -6.30 -7.05 -18.47
C ALA A 124 -5.97 -7.59 -19.88
N ALA A 125 -5.44 -8.80 -19.98
CA ALA A 125 -5.08 -9.43 -21.26
C ALA A 125 -6.28 -9.77 -22.13
N ASN A 126 -7.49 -9.87 -21.58
CA ASN A 126 -8.70 -10.34 -22.26
C ASN A 126 -9.72 -9.24 -22.54
N LEU A 127 -9.44 -7.99 -22.16
CA LEU A 127 -10.37 -6.90 -22.30
C LEU A 127 -10.30 -6.23 -23.68
N PRO A 128 -11.40 -5.66 -24.17
CA PRO A 128 -11.40 -4.93 -25.44
C PRO A 128 -10.50 -3.70 -25.36
N SER A 129 -9.94 -3.31 -26.51
CA SER A 129 -9.15 -2.08 -26.62
C SER A 129 -10.01 -0.87 -26.22
N GLY A 130 -9.46 -0.01 -25.36
CA GLY A 130 -10.14 1.19 -24.87
C GLY A 130 -11.06 0.92 -23.66
N TYR A 131 -10.96 -0.23 -23.04
CA TYR A 131 -11.68 -0.49 -21.78
C TYR A 131 -11.24 0.51 -20.69
N GLU A 132 -12.22 1.12 -20.05
CA GLU A 132 -12.01 2.04 -18.94
C GLU A 132 -12.28 1.31 -17.63
N TRP A 133 -11.25 1.23 -16.78
CA TRP A 133 -11.32 0.62 -15.46
C TRP A 133 -12.12 1.50 -14.50
N THR A 134 -12.92 0.85 -13.64
CA THR A 134 -13.71 1.51 -12.60
C THR A 134 -13.43 0.90 -11.23
N GLU A 135 -13.98 1.47 -10.19
CA GLU A 135 -13.91 0.98 -8.81
C GLU A 135 -14.68 -0.33 -8.60
N GLU A 136 -15.52 -0.73 -9.57
CA GLU A 136 -16.28 -1.98 -9.54
C GLU A 136 -15.47 -3.17 -10.08
N ASP A 137 -14.36 -2.89 -10.79
CA ASP A 137 -13.52 -3.93 -11.39
C ASP A 137 -12.59 -4.57 -10.37
N TRP A 138 -12.55 -5.90 -10.39
CA TRP A 138 -11.58 -6.68 -9.62
C TRP A 138 -10.68 -7.49 -10.53
N ALA A 139 -9.40 -7.55 -10.20
CA ALA A 139 -8.41 -8.30 -10.95
C ALA A 139 -8.70 -9.82 -10.99
N SER A 140 -9.50 -10.32 -10.04
CA SER A 140 -9.97 -11.70 -9.96
C SER A 140 -11.18 -12.02 -10.83
N ASP A 141 -11.89 -11.00 -11.36
CA ASP A 141 -13.09 -11.21 -12.15
C ASP A 141 -12.74 -11.90 -13.47
N ASP A 142 -13.56 -12.87 -13.87
CA ASP A 142 -13.40 -13.62 -15.12
C ASP A 142 -12.04 -14.34 -15.28
N VAL A 143 -11.36 -14.61 -14.16
CA VAL A 143 -10.11 -15.39 -14.11
C VAL A 143 -10.38 -16.73 -13.44
N ASP A 144 -9.97 -17.82 -14.10
CA ASP A 144 -10.10 -19.16 -13.53
C ASP A 144 -9.13 -19.34 -12.35
N ASP A 145 -9.51 -20.23 -11.39
CA ASP A 145 -8.75 -20.47 -10.16
C ASP A 145 -7.31 -20.93 -10.46
N GLU A 146 -7.08 -21.76 -11.49
CA GLU A 146 -5.75 -22.22 -11.85
C GLU A 146 -4.86 -21.07 -12.29
N THR A 147 -5.40 -20.11 -13.00
CA THR A 147 -4.68 -18.88 -13.42
C THR A 147 -4.49 -17.95 -12.23
N TRP A 148 -5.54 -17.73 -11.42
CA TRP A 148 -5.48 -16.82 -10.28
C TRP A 148 -4.50 -17.28 -9.20
N ASP A 149 -4.37 -18.56 -8.95
CA ASP A 149 -3.49 -19.14 -7.93
C ASP A 149 -2.02 -19.28 -8.37
N LYS A 150 -1.67 -18.87 -9.60
CA LYS A 150 -0.27 -18.88 -10.03
C LYS A 150 0.59 -17.92 -9.19
N PRO A 151 1.84 -18.32 -8.83
CA PRO A 151 2.73 -17.51 -7.99
C PRO A 151 2.95 -16.07 -8.47
N GLN A 152 2.96 -15.83 -9.78
CA GLN A 152 3.11 -14.50 -10.34
C GLN A 152 1.95 -13.54 -10.01
N ASN A 153 0.78 -14.08 -9.65
CA ASN A 153 -0.41 -13.32 -9.29
C ASN A 153 -0.53 -13.08 -7.77
N ALA A 154 0.37 -13.65 -6.96
CA ALA A 154 0.32 -13.55 -5.50
C ALA A 154 0.19 -12.12 -4.98
N TYR A 155 0.85 -11.16 -5.62
CA TYR A 155 0.72 -9.75 -5.27
C TYR A 155 -0.67 -9.19 -5.57
N ALA A 156 -1.19 -9.43 -6.78
CA ALA A 156 -2.54 -8.99 -7.15
C ALA A 156 -3.58 -9.65 -6.24
N LYS A 157 -3.45 -10.95 -6.00
CA LYS A 157 -4.31 -11.71 -5.10
C LYS A 157 -4.28 -11.14 -3.68
N SER A 158 -3.08 -10.85 -3.15
CA SER A 158 -2.92 -10.23 -1.85
C SER A 158 -3.65 -8.88 -1.78
N LYS A 159 -3.56 -8.05 -2.82
CA LYS A 159 -4.22 -6.75 -2.86
C LYS A 159 -5.74 -6.86 -2.93
N VAL A 160 -6.28 -7.73 -3.79
CA VAL A 160 -7.73 -8.01 -3.88
C VAL A 160 -8.29 -8.49 -2.54
N ASP A 161 -7.68 -9.53 -1.97
CA ASP A 161 -8.22 -10.15 -0.76
C ASP A 161 -8.04 -9.25 0.48
N THR A 162 -6.98 -8.43 0.51
CA THR A 162 -6.78 -7.41 1.57
C THR A 162 -7.83 -6.30 1.48
N GLU A 163 -8.18 -5.82 0.27
CA GLU A 163 -9.25 -4.83 0.12
C GLU A 163 -10.61 -5.39 0.56
N ARG A 164 -10.91 -6.63 0.17
CA ARG A 164 -12.14 -7.31 0.60
C ARG A 164 -12.20 -7.46 2.12
N LEU A 165 -11.09 -7.88 2.72
CA LEU A 165 -10.96 -8.00 4.18
C LEU A 165 -11.23 -6.67 4.89
N ILE A 166 -10.67 -5.57 4.39
CA ILE A 166 -10.87 -4.22 4.95
C ILE A 166 -12.33 -3.78 4.80
N ASN A 167 -12.92 -3.96 3.61
CA ASN A 167 -14.30 -3.57 3.35
C ASN A 167 -15.29 -4.36 4.23
N GLU A 168 -15.07 -5.67 4.37
CA GLU A 168 -15.85 -6.53 5.25
C GLU A 168 -15.75 -6.06 6.73
N ALA A 169 -14.53 -5.84 7.20
CA ALA A 169 -14.29 -5.39 8.57
C ALA A 169 -14.89 -4.01 8.87
N ALA A 170 -14.78 -3.06 7.92
CA ALA A 170 -15.39 -1.75 8.03
C ALA A 170 -16.92 -1.85 8.07
N GLY A 171 -17.52 -2.65 7.20
CA GLY A 171 -18.96 -2.94 7.19
C GLY A 171 -19.45 -3.57 8.50
N ALA A 172 -18.67 -4.51 9.05
CA ALA A 172 -18.95 -5.18 10.31
C ALA A 172 -18.72 -4.30 11.56
N SER A 173 -18.03 -3.15 11.42
CA SER A 173 -17.72 -2.24 12.53
C SER A 173 -18.95 -1.60 13.18
N GLY A 174 -20.11 -1.69 12.55
CA GLY A 174 -21.35 -1.01 13.00
C GLY A 174 -21.25 0.52 12.90
N GLY A 175 -20.44 1.02 11.98
CA GLY A 175 -20.21 2.45 11.74
C GLY A 175 -19.21 3.09 12.72
N LYS A 176 -18.43 2.31 13.46
CA LYS A 176 -17.38 2.84 14.32
C LYS A 176 -16.27 3.48 13.53
N TRP A 177 -15.90 2.89 12.40
CA TRP A 177 -14.92 3.39 11.46
C TRP A 177 -15.30 3.02 10.03
N ASP A 178 -14.78 3.75 9.07
CA ASP A 178 -14.91 3.50 7.65
C ASP A 178 -13.53 3.29 7.00
N ALA A 179 -13.52 2.86 5.73
CA ALA A 179 -12.30 2.71 4.97
C ALA A 179 -12.41 3.37 3.59
N ILE A 180 -11.30 3.91 3.11
CA ILE A 180 -11.13 4.34 1.72
C ILE A 180 -9.88 3.67 1.18
N THR A 181 -10.01 3.00 0.05
CA THR A 181 -8.90 2.35 -0.65
C THR A 181 -8.42 3.21 -1.80
N MET A 182 -7.10 3.33 -1.93
CA MET A 182 -6.43 3.99 -3.04
C MET A 182 -5.68 2.96 -3.87
N ASN A 183 -5.94 2.89 -5.18
CA ASN A 183 -5.34 1.91 -6.10
C ASN A 183 -4.31 2.58 -7.03
N PRO A 184 -3.16 3.04 -6.50
CA PRO A 184 -2.20 3.76 -7.30
C PRO A 184 -1.59 2.88 -8.39
N ALA A 185 -1.28 3.52 -9.51
CA ALA A 185 -0.40 3.01 -10.54
C ALA A 185 1.06 3.03 -10.06
N MET A 186 2.03 2.97 -10.98
CA MET A 186 3.44 3.08 -10.66
C MET A 186 3.73 4.45 -10.03
N ILE A 187 4.14 4.46 -8.77
CA ILE A 187 4.42 5.68 -8.03
C ILE A 187 5.82 6.17 -8.36
N CYS A 188 5.91 7.40 -8.87
CA CYS A 188 7.16 8.08 -9.19
C CYS A 188 7.20 9.44 -8.50
N GLY A 189 8.39 10.00 -8.34
CA GLY A 189 8.55 11.34 -7.81
C GLY A 189 9.80 11.53 -6.96
N PRO A 190 9.91 12.67 -6.25
CA PRO A 190 11.08 13.00 -5.44
C PRO A 190 11.33 11.99 -4.31
N ILE A 191 12.58 11.61 -4.12
CA ILE A 191 13.05 10.79 -3.01
C ILE A 191 13.42 11.72 -1.87
N LEU A 192 12.89 11.47 -0.66
CA LEU A 192 13.15 12.28 0.52
C LEU A 192 14.32 11.71 1.35
N PHE A 193 14.51 10.40 1.34
CA PHE A 193 15.59 9.71 2.01
C PHE A 193 15.92 8.39 1.29
N LYS A 194 17.15 7.91 1.45
CA LYS A 194 17.72 6.81 0.66
C LYS A 194 16.92 5.50 0.75
N ALA A 195 16.36 5.19 1.90
CA ALA A 195 15.59 3.96 2.11
C ALA A 195 14.30 3.89 1.28
N GLN A 196 13.85 5.02 0.69
CA GLN A 196 12.71 5.04 -0.25
C GLN A 196 13.07 4.54 -1.65
N VAL A 197 14.36 4.37 -1.98
CA VAL A 197 14.76 3.83 -3.28
C VAL A 197 14.31 2.38 -3.37
N GLY A 198 13.20 2.17 -4.04
CA GLY A 198 12.64 0.85 -4.32
C GLY A 198 12.91 0.43 -5.76
N GLN A 199 12.47 -0.78 -6.10
CA GLN A 199 12.72 -1.43 -7.39
C GLN A 199 12.41 -0.54 -8.60
N TRP A 200 11.26 0.14 -8.62
CA TRP A 200 10.86 0.99 -9.74
C TRP A 200 11.71 2.24 -9.90
N ILE A 201 12.07 2.88 -8.80
CA ILE A 201 12.93 4.08 -8.83
C ILE A 201 14.32 3.70 -9.31
N GLU A 202 14.85 2.57 -8.86
CA GLU A 202 16.13 2.04 -9.31
C GLU A 202 16.11 1.71 -10.82
N GLN A 203 15.03 1.05 -11.28
CA GLN A 203 14.81 0.73 -12.69
C GLN A 203 14.79 1.99 -13.56
N ILE A 204 14.00 2.99 -13.18
CA ILE A 204 13.94 4.29 -13.90
C ILE A 204 15.30 4.97 -13.92
N GLY A 205 16.03 4.92 -12.80
CA GLY A 205 17.38 5.45 -12.72
C GLY A 205 18.34 4.76 -13.69
N ARG A 206 18.30 3.44 -13.83
CA ARG A 206 19.11 2.66 -14.76
C ARG A 206 18.77 2.98 -16.21
N VAL A 207 17.49 3.14 -16.55
CA VAL A 207 17.05 3.57 -17.87
C VAL A 207 17.57 4.97 -18.18
N GLY A 208 17.41 5.92 -17.26
CA GLY A 208 17.91 7.28 -17.39
C GLY A 208 19.44 7.36 -17.53
N ALA A 209 20.17 6.42 -16.96
CA ALA A 209 21.62 6.28 -17.10
C ALA A 209 22.03 5.54 -18.38
N GLY A 210 21.11 5.13 -19.24
CA GLY A 210 21.40 4.36 -20.46
C GLY A 210 21.84 2.92 -20.22
N GLN A 211 21.67 2.40 -19.01
CA GLN A 211 22.06 1.04 -18.64
C GLN A 211 21.08 -0.03 -19.10
N GLU A 212 19.85 0.38 -19.43
CA GLU A 212 18.79 -0.48 -19.96
C GLU A 212 18.14 0.14 -21.20
N PRO A 213 18.86 0.20 -22.34
CA PRO A 213 18.41 0.93 -23.53
C PRO A 213 17.17 0.32 -24.20
N ASN A 214 16.84 -0.94 -23.88
CA ASN A 214 15.73 -1.66 -24.51
C ASN A 214 14.45 -1.73 -23.61
N TRP A 215 14.44 -1.04 -22.50
CA TRP A 215 13.26 -0.94 -21.65
C TRP A 215 12.50 0.36 -21.99
N PRO A 216 11.21 0.35 -22.23
CA PRO A 216 10.21 -0.73 -22.19
C PRO A 216 9.96 -1.44 -23.53
N SER A 217 10.77 -1.21 -24.56
CA SER A 217 10.52 -1.67 -25.93
C SER A 217 10.29 -3.17 -26.10
N LYS A 218 10.75 -3.97 -25.12
CA LYS A 218 10.57 -5.44 -25.13
C LYS A 218 9.10 -5.88 -25.07
N TYR A 219 8.20 -5.01 -24.58
CA TYR A 219 6.81 -5.40 -24.27
C TYR A 219 5.75 -4.52 -24.90
N ASP A 220 6.12 -3.47 -25.63
CA ASP A 220 5.17 -2.50 -26.23
C ASP A 220 4.08 -2.07 -25.24
N MET A 221 4.48 -1.84 -23.97
CA MET A 221 3.59 -1.62 -22.83
C MET A 221 3.51 -0.14 -22.48
N TYR A 222 2.30 0.34 -22.26
CA TYR A 222 2.06 1.62 -21.62
C TYR A 222 2.08 1.42 -20.10
N TYR A 223 2.82 2.30 -19.39
CA TYR A 223 2.82 2.32 -17.95
C TYR A 223 1.98 3.47 -17.43
N ASN A 224 0.99 3.16 -16.62
CA ASN A 224 0.30 4.18 -15.85
C ASN A 224 1.21 4.63 -14.71
N ILE A 225 1.42 5.93 -14.61
CA ILE A 225 2.31 6.53 -13.61
C ILE A 225 1.51 7.57 -12.83
N ILE A 226 1.73 7.63 -11.52
CA ILE A 226 1.24 8.69 -10.66
C ILE A 226 2.42 9.37 -9.96
N ASP A 227 2.39 10.71 -9.90
CA ASP A 227 3.36 11.45 -9.09
C ASP A 227 3.04 11.27 -7.59
N VAL A 228 4.07 10.99 -6.80
CA VAL A 228 3.90 10.79 -5.36
C VAL A 228 3.28 12.01 -4.67
N ARG A 229 3.49 13.21 -5.19
CA ARG A 229 2.91 14.45 -4.65
C ARG A 229 1.40 14.49 -4.81
N ASP A 230 0.90 14.10 -5.98
CA ASP A 230 -0.54 14.01 -6.24
C ASP A 230 -1.16 12.88 -5.42
N LEU A 231 -0.46 11.75 -5.30
CA LEU A 231 -0.93 10.61 -4.52
C LEU A 231 -1.07 10.94 -3.02
N VAL A 232 -0.07 11.60 -2.43
CA VAL A 232 -0.14 11.95 -0.99
C VAL A 232 -1.19 13.02 -0.70
N ASP A 233 -1.41 13.94 -1.64
CA ASP A 233 -2.51 14.91 -1.56
C ASP A 233 -3.87 14.22 -1.63
N ALA A 234 -4.04 13.27 -2.56
CA ALA A 234 -5.24 12.45 -2.63
C ALA A 234 -5.50 11.67 -1.32
N HIS A 235 -4.45 11.09 -0.71
CA HIS A 235 -4.58 10.41 0.59
C HIS A 235 -5.05 11.37 1.69
N ARG A 236 -4.50 12.58 1.76
CA ARG A 236 -4.93 13.61 2.71
C ARG A 236 -6.39 14.00 2.48
N LEU A 237 -6.77 14.29 1.24
CA LEU A 237 -8.15 14.63 0.89
C LEU A 237 -9.12 13.50 1.21
N ALA A 238 -8.73 12.24 1.01
CA ALA A 238 -9.54 11.09 1.41
C ALA A 238 -9.74 11.04 2.93
N ALA A 239 -8.70 11.34 3.71
CA ALA A 239 -8.81 11.40 5.18
C ALA A 239 -9.72 12.55 5.65
N GLU A 240 -9.71 13.70 4.95
CA GLU A 240 -10.50 14.89 5.25
C GLU A 240 -11.94 14.81 4.72
N SER A 241 -12.24 13.89 3.80
CA SER A 241 -13.55 13.78 3.20
C SER A 241 -14.64 13.47 4.24
N SER A 242 -15.88 13.94 4.02
CA SER A 242 -16.99 13.59 4.91
C SER A 242 -17.35 12.11 4.78
N ILE A 243 -17.87 11.51 5.88
CA ILE A 243 -18.31 10.10 5.90
C ILE A 243 -19.38 9.83 4.83
N GLU A 244 -20.21 10.85 4.49
CA GLU A 244 -21.23 10.74 3.44
C GLU A 244 -20.62 10.51 2.06
N HIS A 245 -19.47 11.13 1.77
CA HIS A 245 -18.73 10.91 0.52
C HIS A 245 -18.10 9.52 0.44
N SER A 246 -17.57 9.01 1.56
CA SER A 246 -16.94 7.68 1.58
C SER A 246 -17.93 6.55 1.32
N LYS A 247 -19.22 6.73 1.68
CA LYS A 247 -20.30 5.76 1.41
C LYS A 247 -20.74 5.75 -0.05
N THR A 248 -20.46 6.82 -0.79
CA THR A 248 -20.84 6.96 -2.21
C THR A 248 -19.82 6.38 -3.15
N LEU A 249 -18.53 6.30 -2.70
CA LEU A 249 -17.40 5.84 -3.50
C LEU A 249 -16.99 4.38 -3.22
N GLY A 250 -17.64 3.70 -2.31
CA GLY A 250 -17.34 2.34 -1.89
C GLY A 250 -18.58 1.46 -1.74
N GLY A 251 -19.58 1.72 -2.57
CA GLY A 251 -20.82 0.94 -2.62
C GLY A 251 -20.71 -0.29 -3.47
#